data_1facd88796d83426059e8ad5e489407b
#
_entry.id   1facd88796d83426059e8ad5e489407b
#
_cell.length_a   1.000
_cell.length_b   1.000
_cell.length_c   1.000
_cell.angle_alpha   90.00
_cell.angle_beta   90.00
_cell.angle_gamma   90.00
#
_symmetry.space_group_name_H-M   'P 1'
#
loop_
_entity.id
_entity.type
_entity.pdbx_description
1 polymer ?
#
loop_
_entity_poly.entity_id
_entity_poly.type
_entity_poly.pdbx_seq_one_letter_code
_entity_poly.pdbx_strand_id
1 'polypeptide(L)'
;MADLITLQQYKDFNGLESVKNDARINTIIDNVSQLVKNYCGSTIIDYASSAKTEFFTIKDDLVDTIILEESPVITVTSVQERTSQSDAYVTLITENSDSSGKYEYIVNDDSDSITRTSATGTKYWAKGPKSVKVVYTAGYTSTPEDLKLAMFDLVKYYLKDERRERMTISGATVENPLSSSLTGNIGFPDHIKRILDMYKIYS
;
A
#
# COMPACT_ATOMS: atom_id res chain seq x y z
N MET A 1 -6.94 -8.24 6.76
CA MET A 1 -6.53 -7.63 5.48
C MET A 1 -7.39 -8.26 4.40
N ALA A 2 -7.96 -7.45 3.51
CA ALA A 2 -8.76 -7.95 2.40
C ALA A 2 -7.86 -8.54 1.31
N ASP A 3 -8.35 -9.56 0.61
CA ASP A 3 -7.65 -10.12 -0.54
C ASP A 3 -7.77 -9.20 -1.74
N LEU A 4 -6.71 -9.15 -2.57
CA LEU A 4 -6.69 -8.31 -3.76
C LEU A 4 -7.58 -8.84 -4.88
N ILE A 5 -7.83 -10.16 -4.92
CA ILE A 5 -8.78 -10.80 -5.83
C ILE A 5 -9.59 -11.86 -5.08
N THR A 6 -10.77 -12.18 -5.58
CA THR A 6 -11.59 -13.26 -5.03
C THR A 6 -11.39 -14.57 -5.80
N LEU A 7 -11.69 -15.69 -5.15
CA LEU A 7 -11.70 -17.01 -5.80
C LEU A 7 -12.61 -17.02 -7.04
N GLN A 8 -13.77 -16.38 -6.97
CA GLN A 8 -14.69 -16.34 -8.10
C GLN A 8 -14.10 -15.58 -9.29
N GLN A 9 -13.49 -14.40 -9.04
CA GLN A 9 -12.80 -13.63 -10.09
C GLN A 9 -11.69 -14.45 -10.76
N TYR A 10 -10.90 -15.19 -9.98
CA TYR A 10 -9.86 -16.06 -10.52
C TYR A 10 -10.42 -17.20 -11.36
N LYS A 11 -11.53 -17.83 -10.90
CA LYS A 11 -12.20 -18.92 -11.63
C LYS A 11 -12.80 -18.41 -12.93
N ASP A 12 -13.48 -17.28 -12.91
CA ASP A 12 -14.09 -16.66 -14.09
C ASP A 12 -13.04 -16.31 -15.14
N PHE A 13 -11.91 -15.73 -14.72
CA PHE A 13 -10.80 -15.39 -15.62
C PHE A 13 -10.17 -16.63 -16.29
N ASN A 14 -10.06 -17.74 -15.58
CA ASN A 14 -9.44 -18.96 -16.10
C ASN A 14 -10.44 -19.97 -16.66
N GLY A 15 -11.74 -19.68 -16.69
CA GLY A 15 -12.79 -20.61 -17.17
C GLY A 15 -12.88 -21.89 -16.32
N LEU A 16 -12.74 -21.79 -15.01
CA LEU A 16 -12.73 -22.93 -14.08
C LEU A 16 -14.09 -23.11 -13.41
N GLU A 17 -14.76 -24.22 -13.68
CA GLU A 17 -16.04 -24.55 -13.02
C GLU A 17 -15.88 -25.51 -11.83
N SER A 18 -14.78 -26.28 -11.79
CA SER A 18 -14.54 -27.30 -10.78
C SER A 18 -14.27 -26.69 -9.39
N VAL A 19 -14.85 -27.27 -8.35
CA VAL A 19 -14.64 -26.90 -6.94
C VAL A 19 -13.52 -27.68 -6.26
N LYS A 20 -12.95 -28.70 -6.96
CA LYS A 20 -11.97 -29.64 -6.37
C LYS A 20 -10.74 -28.99 -5.77
N ASN A 21 -10.29 -27.86 -6.32
CA ASN A 21 -9.08 -27.16 -5.89
C ASN A 21 -9.35 -25.82 -5.20
N ASP A 22 -10.60 -25.49 -4.91
CA ASP A 22 -10.99 -24.17 -4.39
C ASP A 22 -10.26 -23.80 -3.10
N ALA A 23 -10.13 -24.72 -2.15
CA ALA A 23 -9.41 -24.48 -0.91
C ALA A 23 -7.92 -24.16 -1.15
N ARG A 24 -7.27 -24.88 -2.09
CA ARG A 24 -5.87 -24.63 -2.42
C ARG A 24 -5.70 -23.29 -3.13
N ILE A 25 -6.59 -22.96 -4.06
CA ILE A 25 -6.57 -21.68 -4.79
C ILE A 25 -6.77 -20.54 -3.80
N ASN A 26 -7.72 -20.64 -2.90
CA ASN A 26 -8.00 -19.61 -1.89
C ASN A 26 -6.77 -19.35 -1.00
N THR A 27 -6.15 -20.41 -0.48
CA THR A 27 -4.92 -20.27 0.30
C THR A 27 -3.79 -19.57 -0.48
N ILE A 28 -3.69 -19.82 -1.79
CA ILE A 28 -2.68 -19.14 -2.62
C ILE A 28 -3.06 -17.67 -2.82
N ILE A 29 -4.33 -17.36 -3.03
CA ILE A 29 -4.82 -15.96 -3.16
C ILE A 29 -4.47 -15.17 -1.89
N ASP A 30 -4.79 -15.70 -0.70
CA ASP A 30 -4.47 -15.08 0.59
C ASP A 30 -2.97 -14.77 0.70
N ASN A 31 -2.13 -15.78 0.44
CA ASN A 31 -0.67 -15.66 0.56
C ASN A 31 -0.08 -14.68 -0.47
N VAL A 32 -0.56 -14.74 -1.71
CA VAL A 32 -0.09 -13.87 -2.80
C VAL A 32 -0.54 -12.43 -2.55
N SER A 33 -1.78 -12.22 -2.07
CA SER A 33 -2.27 -10.88 -1.70
C SER A 33 -1.38 -10.26 -0.62
N GLN A 34 -1.04 -11.02 0.42
CA GLN A 34 -0.13 -10.54 1.46
C GLN A 34 1.28 -10.27 0.92
N LEU A 35 1.80 -11.14 0.05
CA LEU A 35 3.11 -10.97 -0.55
C LEU A 35 3.21 -9.70 -1.40
N VAL A 36 2.17 -9.41 -2.20
CA VAL A 36 2.09 -8.20 -3.04
C VAL A 36 1.98 -6.95 -2.17
N LYS A 37 1.13 -6.93 -1.15
CA LYS A 37 1.02 -5.81 -0.21
C LYS A 37 2.36 -5.51 0.48
N ASN A 38 3.05 -6.54 0.94
CA ASN A 38 4.38 -6.39 1.55
C ASN A 38 5.41 -5.85 0.56
N TYR A 39 5.35 -6.26 -0.71
CA TYR A 39 6.25 -5.78 -1.74
C TYR A 39 5.98 -4.31 -2.10
N CYS A 40 4.71 -3.94 -2.23
CA CYS A 40 4.30 -2.57 -2.54
C CYS A 40 4.50 -1.61 -1.36
N GLY A 41 4.59 -2.11 -0.13
CA GLY A 41 4.64 -1.28 1.08
C GLY A 41 3.31 -0.60 1.41
N SER A 42 2.20 -1.06 0.82
CA SER A 42 0.85 -0.51 0.97
C SER A 42 -0.17 -1.64 1.04
N THR A 43 -1.28 -1.39 1.73
CA THR A 43 -2.39 -2.35 1.78
C THR A 43 -3.28 -2.30 0.54
N ILE A 44 -3.16 -1.28 -0.28
CA ILE A 44 -3.81 -1.04 -1.57
C ILE A 44 -5.30 -0.76 -1.43
N ILE A 45 -6.08 -1.63 -0.78
CA ILE A 45 -7.55 -1.53 -0.70
C ILE A 45 -8.11 -1.47 0.72
N ASP A 46 -7.32 -1.77 1.75
CA ASP A 46 -7.86 -2.01 3.10
C ASP A 46 -8.40 -0.73 3.76
N TYR A 47 -7.86 0.44 3.41
CA TYR A 47 -8.22 1.72 4.02
C TYR A 47 -9.04 2.65 3.12
N ALA A 48 -9.53 2.16 1.99
CA ALA A 48 -10.38 2.98 1.11
C ALA A 48 -11.74 3.33 1.72
N SER A 49 -12.30 2.42 2.52
CA SER A 49 -13.60 2.61 3.20
C SER A 49 -13.50 2.69 4.72
N SER A 50 -12.34 2.37 5.30
CA SER A 50 -12.09 2.42 6.74
C SER A 50 -10.90 3.32 7.04
N ALA A 51 -11.04 4.21 8.04
CA ALA A 51 -9.98 5.16 8.36
C ALA A 51 -8.76 4.47 9.00
N LYS A 52 -7.57 4.83 8.52
CA LYS A 52 -6.28 4.50 9.14
C LYS A 52 -5.92 5.59 10.15
N THR A 53 -5.38 5.19 11.28
CA THR A 53 -4.75 6.11 12.24
C THR A 53 -3.26 5.89 12.22
N GLU A 54 -2.51 6.95 11.92
CA GLU A 54 -1.06 6.93 11.82
C GLU A 54 -0.43 7.92 12.80
N PHE A 55 0.71 7.55 13.37
CA PHE A 55 1.43 8.37 14.34
C PHE A 55 2.85 8.65 13.84
N PHE A 56 3.21 9.94 13.81
CA PHE A 56 4.53 10.38 13.37
C PHE A 56 5.38 10.82 14.56
N THR A 57 6.62 10.37 14.54
CA THR A 57 7.66 10.80 15.47
C THR A 57 8.56 11.80 14.77
N ILE A 58 8.47 13.05 15.19
CA ILE A 58 9.26 14.15 14.61
C ILE A 58 10.57 14.26 15.38
N LYS A 59 11.68 14.03 14.70
CA LYS A 59 13.02 14.03 15.31
C LYS A 59 13.73 15.36 15.21
N ASP A 60 13.45 16.11 14.13
CA ASP A 60 14.12 17.36 13.82
C ASP A 60 13.18 18.56 13.98
N ASP A 61 13.74 19.72 14.30
CA ASP A 61 12.98 20.95 14.58
C ASP A 61 12.48 21.67 13.33
N LEU A 62 12.93 21.26 12.13
CA LEU A 62 12.62 21.92 10.84
C LEU A 62 11.81 21.01 9.90
N VAL A 63 11.08 20.05 10.43
CA VAL A 63 10.17 19.21 9.63
C VAL A 63 8.84 19.93 9.48
N ASP A 64 8.50 20.31 8.28
CA ASP A 64 7.21 20.92 7.93
C ASP A 64 6.27 19.95 7.22
N THR A 65 6.80 18.92 6.54
CA THR A 65 6.03 17.98 5.75
C THR A 65 6.20 16.56 6.24
N ILE A 66 5.10 15.82 6.35
CA ILE A 66 5.05 14.39 6.65
C ILE A 66 4.41 13.66 5.47
N ILE A 67 4.93 12.48 5.14
CA ILE A 67 4.43 11.62 4.07
C ILE A 67 3.60 10.50 4.71
N LEU A 68 2.41 10.25 4.17
CA LEU A 68 1.51 9.20 4.65
C LEU A 68 1.94 7.85 4.09
N GLU A 69 1.73 6.79 4.86
CA GLU A 69 2.15 5.43 4.50
C GLU A 69 1.25 4.79 3.44
N GLU A 70 -0.02 5.19 3.34
CA GLU A 70 -0.97 4.64 2.36
C GLU A 70 -1.27 5.66 1.27
N SER A 71 -1.30 5.20 0.03
CA SER A 71 -1.50 6.00 -1.20
C SER A 71 -2.44 5.27 -2.17
N PRO A 72 -3.22 6.00 -2.99
CA PRO A 72 -3.47 7.44 -2.95
C PRO A 72 -4.34 7.85 -1.75
N VAL A 73 -4.13 9.03 -1.22
CA VAL A 73 -4.96 9.58 -0.14
C VAL A 73 -6.33 9.98 -0.68
N ILE A 74 -7.41 9.50 -0.03
CA ILE A 74 -8.79 9.84 -0.43
C ILE A 74 -9.31 11.01 0.38
N THR A 75 -9.19 10.93 1.72
CA THR A 75 -9.68 11.99 2.61
C THR A 75 -8.91 11.98 3.92
N VAL A 76 -8.44 13.14 4.35
CA VAL A 76 -7.88 13.34 5.69
C VAL A 76 -9.01 13.77 6.63
N THR A 77 -9.36 12.91 7.59
CA THR A 77 -10.45 13.17 8.54
C THR A 77 -10.02 14.11 9.65
N SER A 78 -8.81 13.91 10.19
CA SER A 78 -8.27 14.79 11.24
C SER A 78 -6.77 14.71 11.34
N VAL A 79 -6.15 15.85 11.61
CA VAL A 79 -4.73 15.96 11.96
C VAL A 79 -4.67 16.55 13.37
N GLN A 80 -3.90 15.90 14.22
CA GLN A 80 -3.76 16.27 15.62
C GLN A 80 -2.29 16.37 15.98
N GLU A 81 -1.95 17.35 16.80
CA GLU A 81 -0.59 17.62 17.27
C GLU A 81 -0.53 17.72 18.79
N ARG A 82 0.59 17.33 19.39
CA ARG A 82 0.88 17.58 20.81
C ARG A 82 2.33 18.01 20.98
N THR A 83 2.58 18.88 21.93
CA THR A 83 3.92 19.43 22.21
C THR A 83 4.73 18.58 23.18
N SER A 84 4.06 17.81 24.01
CA SER A 84 4.69 16.90 25.00
C SER A 84 3.91 15.58 25.06
N GLN A 85 4.57 14.52 25.53
CA GLN A 85 3.90 13.22 25.73
C GLN A 85 2.80 13.26 26.80
N SER A 86 2.91 14.17 27.76
CA SER A 86 1.90 14.38 28.81
C SER A 86 0.69 15.18 28.34
N ASP A 87 0.80 15.86 27.20
CA ASP A 87 -0.25 16.71 26.68
C ASP A 87 -1.29 15.91 25.89
N ALA A 88 -2.53 16.38 25.92
CA ALA A 88 -3.57 15.88 25.03
C ALA A 88 -3.29 16.31 23.58
N TYR A 89 -3.73 15.51 22.62
CA TYR A 89 -3.69 15.90 21.22
C TYR A 89 -4.67 17.04 20.96
N VAL A 90 -4.19 18.07 20.26
CA VAL A 90 -5.01 19.21 19.79
C VAL A 90 -5.29 19.01 18.32
N THR A 91 -6.56 19.08 17.91
CA THR A 91 -6.97 18.98 16.50
C THR A 91 -6.64 20.28 15.79
N LEU A 92 -5.94 20.15 14.66
CA LEU A 92 -5.56 21.25 13.81
C LEU A 92 -6.69 21.63 12.85
N ILE A 93 -6.74 22.90 12.48
CA ILE A 93 -7.73 23.45 11.55
C ILE A 93 -7.25 23.20 10.11
N THR A 94 -8.10 22.57 9.29
CA THR A 94 -7.85 22.38 7.86
C THR A 94 -8.35 23.59 7.06
N GLU A 95 -7.80 23.75 5.85
CA GLU A 95 -8.12 24.82 4.91
C GLU A 95 -9.64 25.01 4.66
N ASN A 96 -10.39 23.92 4.67
CA ASN A 96 -11.84 23.90 4.35
C ASN A 96 -12.75 24.10 5.56
N SER A 97 -12.24 24.16 6.78
CA SER A 97 -13.08 24.15 7.99
C SER A 97 -13.32 25.51 8.63
N ASP A 98 -12.57 26.52 8.24
CA ASP A 98 -12.67 27.86 8.80
C ASP A 98 -12.88 28.92 7.72
N SER A 99 -14.04 29.56 7.73
CA SER A 99 -14.38 30.69 6.85
C SER A 99 -13.50 31.93 7.08
N SER A 100 -12.66 31.92 8.11
CA SER A 100 -11.70 33.01 8.40
C SER A 100 -10.43 32.95 7.55
N GLY A 101 -10.26 31.92 6.72
CA GLY A 101 -9.05 31.69 5.91
C GLY A 101 -7.82 31.29 6.73
N LYS A 102 -8.02 30.88 7.98
CA LYS A 102 -6.95 30.34 8.84
C LYS A 102 -6.91 28.84 8.71
N TYR A 103 -5.80 28.31 8.28
CA TYR A 103 -5.54 26.88 8.25
C TYR A 103 -4.17 26.59 8.86
N GLU A 104 -4.04 25.43 9.45
CA GLU A 104 -2.85 25.02 10.19
C GLU A 104 -2.08 23.91 9.49
N TYR A 105 -2.70 23.26 8.50
CA TYR A 105 -2.05 22.29 7.60
C TYR A 105 -2.70 22.27 6.23
N ILE A 106 -1.94 21.80 5.25
CA ILE A 106 -2.38 21.61 3.86
C ILE A 106 -2.17 20.14 3.52
N VAL A 107 -3.15 19.53 2.88
CA VAL A 107 -3.02 18.20 2.26
C VAL A 107 -2.54 18.38 0.84
N ASN A 108 -1.44 17.73 0.49
CA ASN A 108 -0.87 17.74 -0.86
C ASN A 108 -1.28 16.44 -1.57
N ASP A 109 -2.34 16.50 -2.35
CA ASP A 109 -2.92 15.33 -3.04
C ASP A 109 -1.92 14.67 -4.01
N ASP A 110 -1.04 15.47 -4.64
CA ASP A 110 -0.05 14.97 -5.61
C ASP A 110 1.09 14.14 -4.99
N SER A 111 1.30 14.27 -3.69
CA SER A 111 2.43 13.65 -2.97
C SER A 111 2.03 12.87 -1.74
N ASP A 112 0.72 12.65 -1.52
CA ASP A 112 0.18 11.95 -0.36
C ASP A 112 0.82 12.43 0.96
N SER A 113 0.99 13.74 1.09
CA SER A 113 1.71 14.36 2.20
C SER A 113 0.90 15.47 2.86
N ILE A 114 1.27 15.80 4.10
CA ILE A 114 0.65 16.87 4.85
C ILE A 114 1.72 17.86 5.27
N THR A 115 1.55 19.11 4.86
CA THR A 115 2.45 20.20 5.20
C THR A 115 1.88 21.02 6.33
N ARG A 116 2.66 21.25 7.38
CA ARG A 116 2.32 22.13 8.50
C ARG A 116 2.46 23.59 8.09
N THR A 117 1.47 24.40 8.38
CA THR A 117 1.47 25.82 8.02
C THR A 117 0.85 26.68 9.12
N SER A 118 0.89 27.98 8.93
CA SER A 118 0.21 28.95 9.77
C SER A 118 -0.28 30.13 8.95
N ALA A 119 -1.15 30.95 9.48
CA ALA A 119 -1.65 32.16 8.81
C ALA A 119 -0.54 33.14 8.38
N THR A 120 0.67 33.03 8.94
CA THR A 120 1.82 33.90 8.65
C THR A 120 2.91 33.25 7.80
N GLY A 121 2.68 31.99 7.36
CA GLY A 121 3.63 31.24 6.52
C GLY A 121 3.99 29.87 7.07
N THR A 122 5.16 29.38 6.72
CA THR A 122 5.64 28.04 7.09
C THR A 122 5.70 27.87 8.62
N LYS A 123 5.21 26.73 9.10
CA LYS A 123 5.33 26.28 10.48
C LYS A 123 5.87 24.85 10.46
N TYR A 124 6.58 24.48 11.51
CA TYR A 124 7.13 23.12 11.66
C TYR A 124 6.27 22.31 12.62
N TRP A 125 6.28 20.99 12.42
CA TRP A 125 5.63 20.05 13.32
C TRP A 125 6.29 20.06 14.69
N ALA A 126 5.51 19.85 15.74
CA ALA A 126 6.04 19.70 17.09
C ALA A 126 6.97 18.49 17.18
N LYS A 127 8.20 18.73 17.64
CA LYS A 127 9.21 17.69 17.86
C LYS A 127 8.79 16.77 19.01
N GLY A 128 8.94 15.49 18.83
CA GLY A 128 8.68 14.50 19.87
C GLY A 128 8.23 13.15 19.36
N PRO A 129 8.23 12.14 20.23
CA PRO A 129 7.73 10.83 19.90
C PRO A 129 6.21 10.84 19.76
N LYS A 130 5.71 10.35 18.62
CA LYS A 130 4.28 10.35 18.29
C LYS A 130 3.64 11.72 18.53
N SER A 131 4.32 12.80 18.14
CA SER A 131 3.83 14.17 18.32
C SER A 131 2.70 14.52 17.37
N VAL A 132 2.61 13.87 16.21
CA VAL A 132 1.55 14.06 15.23
C VAL A 132 0.74 12.78 15.08
N LYS A 133 -0.58 12.93 15.02
CA LYS A 133 -1.54 11.85 14.77
C LYS A 133 -2.43 12.25 13.61
N VAL A 134 -2.51 11.40 12.58
CA VAL A 134 -3.35 11.61 11.40
C VAL A 134 -4.37 10.49 11.30
N VAL A 135 -5.60 10.84 10.99
CA VAL A 135 -6.69 9.90 10.69
C VAL A 135 -7.16 10.19 9.27
N TYR A 136 -7.05 9.21 8.39
CA TYR A 136 -7.33 9.38 6.97
C TYR A 136 -7.81 8.09 6.31
N THR A 137 -8.41 8.20 5.14
CA THR A 137 -8.73 7.08 4.23
C THR A 137 -7.83 7.16 3.01
N ALA A 138 -7.36 6.03 2.54
CA ALA A 138 -6.45 5.95 1.40
C ALA A 138 -6.57 4.61 0.67
N GLY A 139 -6.03 4.54 -0.54
CA GLY A 139 -6.03 3.36 -1.38
C GLY A 139 -7.18 3.36 -2.39
N TYR A 140 -7.39 2.23 -3.01
CA TYR A 140 -8.41 2.04 -4.05
C TYR A 140 -9.66 1.38 -3.48
N THR A 141 -10.85 1.78 -3.92
CA THR A 141 -12.12 1.17 -3.51
C THR A 141 -12.26 -0.28 -3.99
N SER A 142 -11.56 -0.63 -5.05
CA SER A 142 -11.41 -2.00 -5.56
C SER A 142 -10.00 -2.14 -6.16
N THR A 143 -9.49 -3.35 -6.18
CA THR A 143 -8.18 -3.61 -6.81
C THR A 143 -8.19 -3.14 -8.26
N PRO A 144 -7.21 -2.33 -8.70
CA PRO A 144 -7.07 -1.90 -10.10
C PRO A 144 -6.98 -3.08 -11.08
N GLU A 145 -7.50 -2.92 -12.28
CA GLU A 145 -7.65 -4.02 -13.24
C GLU A 145 -6.30 -4.58 -13.75
N ASP A 146 -5.31 -3.73 -13.92
CA ASP A 146 -3.94 -4.13 -14.26
C ASP A 146 -3.29 -4.93 -13.13
N LEU A 147 -3.51 -4.53 -11.88
CA LEU A 147 -3.06 -5.27 -10.71
C LEU A 147 -3.80 -6.60 -10.57
N LYS A 148 -5.11 -6.66 -10.86
CA LYS A 148 -5.86 -7.93 -10.89
C LYS A 148 -5.27 -8.91 -11.90
N LEU A 149 -4.91 -8.41 -13.09
CA LEU A 149 -4.27 -9.25 -14.12
C LEU A 149 -2.94 -9.83 -13.61
N ALA A 150 -2.10 -9.01 -13.01
CA ALA A 150 -0.85 -9.47 -12.38
C ALA A 150 -1.10 -10.50 -11.27
N MET A 151 -2.17 -10.32 -10.47
CA MET A 151 -2.56 -11.25 -9.43
C MET A 151 -3.02 -12.61 -10.00
N PHE A 152 -3.80 -12.63 -11.09
CA PHE A 152 -4.22 -13.87 -11.74
C PHE A 152 -3.02 -14.65 -12.26
N ASP A 153 -2.06 -13.98 -12.89
CA ASP A 153 -0.83 -14.62 -13.38
C ASP A 153 0.04 -15.13 -12.22
N LEU A 154 0.12 -14.37 -11.13
CA LEU A 154 0.90 -14.76 -9.97
C LEU A 154 0.29 -15.96 -9.23
N VAL A 155 -1.02 -16.01 -9.07
CA VAL A 155 -1.73 -17.19 -8.52
C VAL A 155 -1.49 -18.41 -9.41
N LYS A 156 -1.58 -18.27 -10.73
CA LYS A 156 -1.29 -19.34 -11.70
C LYS A 156 0.15 -19.83 -11.62
N TYR A 157 1.11 -18.91 -11.48
CA TYR A 157 2.53 -19.20 -11.30
C TYR A 157 2.78 -20.07 -10.06
N TYR A 158 2.16 -19.73 -8.92
CA TYR A 158 2.28 -20.52 -7.69
C TYR A 158 1.50 -21.86 -7.75
N LEU A 159 0.37 -21.91 -8.43
CA LEU A 159 -0.42 -23.15 -8.60
C LEU A 159 0.33 -24.19 -9.42
N LYS A 160 1.03 -23.77 -10.46
CA LYS A 160 1.80 -24.66 -11.36
C LYS A 160 3.18 -25.02 -10.80
N ASP A 161 3.55 -24.53 -9.61
CA ASP A 161 4.89 -24.67 -9.05
C ASP A 161 6.02 -24.21 -10.01
N GLU A 162 5.73 -23.24 -10.88
CA GLU A 162 6.70 -22.69 -11.85
C GLU A 162 7.88 -21.99 -11.16
N ARG A 163 7.77 -21.69 -9.87
CA ARG A 163 8.87 -21.20 -9.02
C ARG A 163 9.98 -22.23 -8.77
N ARG A 164 9.71 -23.52 -9.02
CA ARG A 164 10.71 -24.59 -8.86
C ARG A 164 11.45 -24.79 -10.18
N GLU A 165 12.77 -24.88 -10.10
CA GLU A 165 13.58 -25.31 -11.24
C GLU A 165 13.07 -26.68 -11.73
N ARG A 166 12.61 -26.76 -12.96
CA ARG A 166 12.15 -28.02 -13.53
C ARG A 166 13.36 -28.92 -13.78
N MET A 167 13.38 -30.07 -13.15
CA MET A 167 14.31 -31.14 -13.46
C MET A 167 14.14 -31.59 -14.91
N THR A 168 15.27 -31.79 -15.58
CA THR A 168 15.38 -32.33 -16.94
C THR A 168 14.68 -33.68 -17.05
N ILE A 169 13.65 -33.77 -17.87
CA ILE A 169 13.10 -35.06 -18.29
C ILE A 169 13.55 -35.28 -19.74
N SER A 170 14.37 -36.32 -19.95
CA SER A 170 14.72 -36.84 -21.27
C SER A 170 15.42 -35.84 -22.22
N GLY A 171 16.44 -35.11 -21.74
CA GLY A 171 17.34 -34.35 -22.63
C GLY A 171 16.84 -33.01 -23.15
N ALA A 172 15.64 -32.57 -22.76
CA ALA A 172 15.14 -31.23 -23.00
C ALA A 172 15.16 -30.43 -21.70
N THR A 173 16.01 -29.41 -21.61
CA THR A 173 16.03 -28.45 -20.51
C THR A 173 15.03 -27.35 -20.81
N VAL A 174 13.93 -27.29 -20.06
CA VAL A 174 13.06 -26.11 -20.04
C VAL A 174 13.55 -25.25 -18.91
N GLU A 175 14.39 -24.27 -19.21
CA GLU A 175 14.78 -23.25 -18.29
C GLU A 175 13.59 -22.25 -18.15
N ASN A 176 13.05 -22.14 -16.94
CA ASN A 176 12.26 -20.97 -16.60
C ASN A 176 13.24 -19.79 -16.56
N PRO A 177 12.99 -18.68 -17.27
CA PRO A 177 13.81 -17.50 -17.14
C PRO A 177 13.53 -16.84 -15.78
N LEU A 178 14.05 -17.43 -14.73
CA LEU A 178 14.28 -16.75 -13.47
C LEU A 178 15.33 -15.69 -13.75
N SER A 179 14.99 -14.43 -13.55
CA SER A 179 15.97 -13.35 -13.66
C SER A 179 17.21 -13.72 -12.84
N SER A 180 18.33 -13.84 -13.51
CA SER A 180 19.62 -14.30 -12.99
C SER A 180 20.30 -13.32 -12.03
N SER A 181 19.55 -12.46 -11.34
CA SER A 181 20.04 -11.55 -10.30
C SER A 181 19.30 -11.78 -8.98
N LEU A 182 19.54 -12.95 -8.38
CA LEU A 182 19.15 -13.26 -7.00
C LEU A 182 20.08 -12.57 -6.01
N THR A 183 20.04 -11.25 -5.95
CA THR A 183 20.52 -10.51 -4.79
C THR A 183 19.31 -9.95 -4.04
N GLY A 184 18.76 -10.77 -3.14
CA GLY A 184 17.91 -10.28 -2.04
C GLY A 184 16.46 -9.91 -2.35
N ASN A 185 15.94 -10.16 -3.54
CA ASN A 185 14.56 -9.82 -3.89
C ASN A 185 13.65 -11.06 -4.00
N ILE A 186 12.41 -10.91 -3.55
CA ILE A 186 11.31 -11.84 -3.82
C ILE A 186 11.23 -12.02 -5.35
N GLY A 187 11.45 -13.25 -5.81
CA GLY A 187 11.51 -13.56 -7.24
C GLY A 187 10.14 -13.53 -7.92
N PHE A 188 9.65 -12.34 -8.25
CA PHE A 188 8.52 -12.20 -9.16
C PHE A 188 8.98 -12.29 -10.61
N PRO A 189 8.18 -12.89 -11.53
CA PRO A 189 8.39 -12.75 -12.96
C PRO A 189 8.47 -11.27 -13.38
N ASP A 190 9.35 -10.92 -14.31
CA ASP A 190 9.65 -9.54 -14.66
C ASP A 190 8.43 -8.74 -15.12
N HIS A 191 7.51 -9.35 -15.86
CA HIS A 191 6.27 -8.68 -16.30
C HIS A 191 5.35 -8.33 -15.13
N ILE A 192 5.25 -9.21 -14.13
CA ILE A 192 4.47 -8.96 -12.91
C ILE A 192 5.15 -7.88 -12.09
N LYS A 193 6.48 -7.99 -11.91
CA LYS A 193 7.25 -7.01 -11.14
C LYS A 193 7.07 -5.58 -11.66
N ARG A 194 7.07 -5.39 -13.00
CA ARG A 194 6.83 -4.07 -13.61
C ARG A 194 5.49 -3.45 -13.22
N ILE A 195 4.43 -4.27 -13.13
CA ILE A 195 3.11 -3.80 -12.68
C ILE A 195 3.16 -3.46 -11.19
N LEU A 196 3.74 -4.33 -10.35
CA LEU A 196 3.84 -4.10 -8.91
C LEU A 196 4.67 -2.86 -8.57
N ASP A 197 5.73 -2.58 -9.34
CA ASP A 197 6.58 -1.40 -9.15
C ASP A 197 5.81 -0.08 -9.37
N MET A 198 4.70 -0.08 -10.13
CA MET A 198 3.81 1.10 -10.29
C MET A 198 3.00 1.41 -9.02
N TYR A 199 2.81 0.42 -8.16
CA TYR A 199 2.05 0.54 -6.90
C TYR A 199 2.96 0.60 -5.67
N LYS A 200 4.27 0.59 -5.87
CA LYS A 200 5.24 0.59 -4.79
C LYS A 200 5.39 1.99 -4.19
N ILE A 201 5.22 2.09 -2.88
CA ILE A 201 5.49 3.32 -2.13
C ILE A 201 6.98 3.33 -1.76
N TYR A 202 7.65 4.42 -2.12
CA TYR A 202 9.03 4.70 -1.75
C TYR A 202 9.02 5.67 -0.57
N SER A 203 9.12 5.14 0.63
CA SER A 203 9.26 5.90 1.88
C SER A 203 10.72 6.18 2.21
#